data_caff3b1cea5db1d5ede566f942cc5917
#
_entry.id   caff3b1cea5db1d5ede566f942cc5917
#
_cell.length_a   1.000
_cell.length_b   1.000
_cell.length_c   1.000
_cell.angle_alpha   90.00
_cell.angle_beta   90.00
_cell.angle_gamma   90.00
#
_symmetry.space_group_name_H-M   'P 1'
#
loop_
_entity.id
_entity.type
_entity.pdbx_description
1 polymer ?
#
loop_
_entity_poly.entity_id
_entity_poly.type
_entity_poly.pdbx_seq_one_letter_code
_entity_poly.pdbx_strand_id
1 'polypeptide(L)'
;MIQTLAIFCKVVDNFGDIGICWRLSKQLQQEHGIAVTLWVDDLASFRRICPEIDTSADTQLRHGVTVRHWRDQEGVFMPAEVADVVIEFFAVDIPPGYVEAMALRPRKPVWLNLEGLTAEEWVEGCHRLPSMHPRLPLTKHFFFPGFTEKTGGLLAERELAAQRAAFGAGQAAAFLSRLGVTPAEQGALKVSLFCYPHAPLAELFAAWAASGDAITCLVPQGVADQAVRDFLGTEAAPGAVRTHGALTLRVIPFVPQPDYDRLLWSCDLNFVRGEDSWVRAQWACKPFVWHIYFQDENLHHKKLRAFLQRYAAGNASLPEFSLAWNGASAGHDWPALSRALQADLGLLAQRAVDWQQQMQSHGDLASNLLEFARSLQYD
;
A
#
# COMPACT_ATOMS: atom_id res chain seq x y z
N MET A 1 -26.64 4.39 15.31
CA MET A 1 -26.14 4.13 13.92
C MET A 1 -24.87 4.94 13.70
N ILE A 2 -23.82 4.36 13.15
CA ILE A 2 -22.56 5.07 12.79
C ILE A 2 -22.85 5.93 11.56
N GLN A 3 -22.66 7.24 11.68
CA GLN A 3 -22.83 8.21 10.59
C GLN A 3 -21.54 8.93 10.24
N THR A 4 -20.67 9.11 11.24
CA THR A 4 -19.42 9.88 11.11
C THR A 4 -18.21 9.06 11.53
N LEU A 5 -17.08 9.28 10.85
CA LEU A 5 -15.82 8.60 11.14
C LEU A 5 -14.65 9.57 10.97
N ALA A 6 -13.73 9.59 11.92
CA ALA A 6 -12.49 10.35 11.85
C ALA A 6 -11.29 9.39 11.77
N ILE A 7 -10.37 9.64 10.84
CA ILE A 7 -9.10 8.93 10.71
C ILE A 7 -7.97 9.93 10.96
N PHE A 8 -7.08 9.60 11.90
CA PHE A 8 -5.87 10.36 12.18
C PHE A 8 -4.68 9.64 11.56
N CYS A 9 -4.03 10.29 10.59
CA CYS A 9 -2.92 9.76 9.81
C CYS A 9 -1.71 10.68 9.93
N LYS A 10 -0.60 10.16 10.46
CA LYS A 10 0.75 10.73 10.30
C LYS A 10 1.46 10.02 9.17
N VAL A 11 2.11 10.80 8.30
CA VAL A 11 2.86 10.27 7.16
C VAL A 11 4.29 9.99 7.59
N VAL A 12 4.63 8.72 7.77
CA VAL A 12 5.96 8.24 8.13
C VAL A 12 6.64 7.56 6.92
N ASP A 13 5.93 6.65 6.24
CA ASP A 13 6.38 6.01 5.00
C ASP A 13 5.81 6.75 3.77
N ASN A 14 6.19 8.03 3.59
CA ASN A 14 5.85 8.85 2.42
C ASN A 14 4.42 8.65 1.88
N PHE A 15 4.23 7.64 1.00
CA PHE A 15 2.96 7.39 0.31
C PHE A 15 2.17 6.21 0.90
N GLY A 16 2.80 5.37 1.73
CA GLY A 16 2.17 4.17 2.29
C GLY A 16 1.00 4.52 3.20
N ASP A 17 1.28 5.28 4.24
CA ASP A 17 0.31 5.58 5.29
C ASP A 17 -0.88 6.36 4.75
N ILE A 18 -0.60 7.47 4.04
CA ILE A 18 -1.66 8.30 3.46
C ILE A 18 -2.39 7.55 2.32
N GLY A 19 -1.71 6.67 1.61
CA GLY A 19 -2.31 5.84 0.56
C GLY A 19 -3.41 4.94 1.09
N ILE A 20 -3.14 4.23 2.18
CA ILE A 20 -4.11 3.36 2.86
C ILE A 20 -5.27 4.19 3.43
N CYS A 21 -4.94 5.22 4.21
CA CYS A 21 -5.96 6.07 4.85
C CYS A 21 -6.88 6.74 3.82
N TRP A 22 -6.33 7.16 2.67
CA TRP A 22 -7.10 7.77 1.59
C TRP A 22 -8.04 6.77 0.90
N ARG A 23 -7.55 5.55 0.58
CA ARG A 23 -8.41 4.50 0.00
C ARG A 23 -9.51 4.11 0.96
N LEU A 24 -9.18 3.85 2.23
CA LEU A 24 -10.14 3.51 3.27
C LEU A 24 -11.19 4.61 3.45
N SER A 25 -10.78 5.88 3.50
CA SER A 25 -11.69 7.02 3.61
C SER A 25 -12.67 7.09 2.46
N LYS A 26 -12.18 6.92 1.22
CA LYS A 26 -13.04 6.92 0.03
C LYS A 26 -14.00 5.74 0.04
N GLN A 27 -13.52 4.53 0.37
CA GLN A 27 -14.36 3.33 0.42
C GLN A 27 -15.47 3.47 1.46
N LEU A 28 -15.16 3.91 2.67
CA LEU A 28 -16.13 4.16 3.73
C LEU A 28 -17.21 5.17 3.31
N GLN A 29 -16.80 6.24 2.62
CA GLN A 29 -17.72 7.25 2.14
C GLN A 29 -18.59 6.73 0.98
N GLN A 30 -17.97 6.14 -0.05
CA GLN A 30 -18.65 5.81 -1.31
C GLN A 30 -19.51 4.54 -1.21
N GLU A 31 -19.02 3.53 -0.47
CA GLU A 31 -19.68 2.22 -0.40
C GLU A 31 -20.56 2.05 0.83
N HIS A 32 -20.29 2.80 1.90
CA HIS A 32 -21.01 2.69 3.16
C HIS A 32 -21.77 3.97 3.58
N GLY A 33 -21.61 5.08 2.84
CA GLY A 33 -22.30 6.34 3.10
C GLY A 33 -21.89 7.04 4.39
N ILE A 34 -20.70 6.73 4.92
CA ILE A 34 -20.17 7.34 6.15
C ILE A 34 -19.55 8.70 5.82
N ALA A 35 -19.90 9.72 6.60
CA ALA A 35 -19.22 11.01 6.51
C ALA A 35 -17.83 10.91 7.15
N VAL A 36 -16.77 10.89 6.33
CA VAL A 36 -15.40 10.68 6.79
C VAL A 36 -14.65 12.00 6.87
N THR A 37 -13.96 12.23 7.99
CA THR A 37 -12.94 13.27 8.16
C THR A 37 -11.57 12.61 8.26
N LEU A 38 -10.68 12.91 7.33
CA LEU A 38 -9.29 12.46 7.30
C LEU A 38 -8.36 13.59 7.76
N TRP A 39 -7.69 13.37 8.89
CA TRP A 39 -6.68 14.28 9.42
C TRP A 39 -5.29 13.83 8.94
N VAL A 40 -4.55 14.73 8.30
CA VAL A 40 -3.25 14.44 7.68
C VAL A 40 -2.26 15.55 8.00
N ASP A 41 -1.06 15.18 8.43
CA ASP A 41 0.03 16.13 8.76
C ASP A 41 0.84 16.55 7.52
N ASP A 42 1.05 15.67 6.53
CA ASP A 42 1.80 15.96 5.29
C ASP A 42 0.89 15.97 4.05
N LEU A 43 0.34 17.16 3.77
CA LEU A 43 -0.45 17.38 2.55
C LEU A 43 0.41 17.38 1.28
N ALA A 44 1.74 17.60 1.37
CA ALA A 44 2.61 17.61 0.20
C ALA A 44 2.78 16.19 -0.36
N SER A 45 3.05 15.21 0.51
CA SER A 45 3.05 13.78 0.14
C SER A 45 1.67 13.33 -0.35
N PHE A 46 0.60 13.78 0.31
CA PHE A 46 -0.76 13.46 -0.12
C PHE A 46 -1.07 13.97 -1.53
N ARG A 47 -0.66 15.18 -1.87
CA ARG A 47 -0.87 15.76 -3.21
C ARG A 47 -0.22 14.93 -4.32
N ARG A 48 0.84 14.18 -4.04
CA ARG A 48 1.48 13.31 -5.03
C ARG A 48 0.58 12.15 -5.47
N ILE A 49 -0.22 11.62 -4.57
CA ILE A 49 -1.15 10.52 -4.87
C ILE A 49 -2.56 11.00 -5.22
N CYS A 50 -2.92 12.22 -4.83
CA CYS A 50 -4.19 12.89 -5.12
C CYS A 50 -3.91 14.36 -5.53
N PRO A 51 -3.68 14.65 -6.83
CA PRO A 51 -3.27 15.97 -7.31
C PRO A 51 -4.23 17.12 -6.98
N GLU A 52 -5.49 16.81 -6.68
CA GLU A 52 -6.52 17.78 -6.31
C GLU A 52 -6.35 18.36 -4.89
N ILE A 53 -5.43 17.81 -4.09
CA ILE A 53 -5.17 18.30 -2.74
C ILE A 53 -4.51 19.67 -2.79
N ASP A 54 -5.15 20.64 -2.13
CA ASP A 54 -4.58 21.97 -1.88
C ASP A 54 -3.76 21.92 -0.58
N THR A 55 -2.45 22.09 -0.70
CA THR A 55 -1.52 22.03 0.44
C THR A 55 -1.58 23.28 1.34
N SER A 56 -2.28 24.32 0.92
CA SER A 56 -2.46 25.56 1.69
C SER A 56 -3.77 25.57 2.50
N ALA A 57 -4.71 24.69 2.18
CA ALA A 57 -6.03 24.67 2.82
C ALA A 57 -6.00 23.88 4.14
N ASP A 58 -6.54 24.47 5.21
CA ASP A 58 -6.70 23.78 6.50
C ASP A 58 -7.81 22.73 6.46
N THR A 59 -8.84 22.96 5.65
CA THR A 59 -9.96 22.04 5.46
C THR A 59 -10.41 22.08 4.01
N GLN A 60 -10.62 20.92 3.41
CA GLN A 60 -11.07 20.80 2.02
C GLN A 60 -11.91 19.54 1.83
N LEU A 61 -12.86 19.57 0.91
CA LEU A 61 -13.67 18.42 0.52
C LEU A 61 -13.10 17.81 -0.77
N ARG A 62 -12.74 16.52 -0.75
CA ARG A 62 -12.24 15.80 -1.92
C ARG A 62 -12.89 14.42 -2.00
N HIS A 63 -13.46 14.07 -3.14
CA HIS A 63 -14.14 12.78 -3.37
C HIS A 63 -15.14 12.40 -2.27
N GLY A 64 -15.84 13.40 -1.69
CA GLY A 64 -16.80 13.19 -0.60
C GLY A 64 -16.18 13.05 0.80
N VAL A 65 -14.86 13.09 0.92
CA VAL A 65 -14.11 13.03 2.18
C VAL A 65 -13.68 14.43 2.60
N THR A 66 -13.94 14.80 3.86
CA THR A 66 -13.40 16.01 4.47
C THR A 66 -11.95 15.76 4.85
N VAL A 67 -11.00 16.45 4.21
CA VAL A 67 -9.58 16.40 4.55
C VAL A 67 -9.26 17.59 5.42
N ARG A 68 -8.63 17.35 6.56
CA ARG A 68 -8.14 18.38 7.48
C ARG A 68 -6.63 18.29 7.64
N HIS A 69 -5.97 19.45 7.53
CA HIS A 69 -4.54 19.54 7.79
C HIS A 69 -4.29 19.46 9.29
N TRP A 70 -3.62 18.40 9.71
CA TRP A 70 -3.25 18.16 11.11
C TRP A 70 -1.87 18.79 11.39
N ARG A 71 -1.87 20.01 11.93
CA ARG A 71 -0.63 20.80 12.08
C ARG A 71 0.09 20.53 13.40
N ASP A 72 -0.65 20.25 14.46
CA ASP A 72 -0.10 20.09 15.80
C ASP A 72 -0.98 19.21 16.71
N GLN A 73 -0.49 18.97 17.93
CA GLN A 73 -1.21 18.23 18.97
C GLN A 73 -2.08 19.14 19.85
N GLU A 74 -2.03 20.45 19.65
CA GLU A 74 -2.79 21.40 20.41
C GLU A 74 -4.16 21.66 19.75
N GLY A 75 -5.14 21.88 20.55
CA GLY A 75 -6.49 22.21 20.10
C GLY A 75 -7.54 21.93 21.16
N VAL A 76 -8.59 22.75 21.16
CA VAL A 76 -9.79 22.52 21.97
C VAL A 76 -10.88 22.04 21.00
N PHE A 77 -11.43 20.87 21.31
CA PHE A 77 -12.49 20.25 20.52
C PHE A 77 -13.78 20.17 21.33
N MET A 78 -14.88 20.44 20.70
CA MET A 78 -16.19 20.25 21.33
C MET A 78 -16.67 18.82 21.17
N PRO A 79 -17.39 18.25 22.15
CA PRO A 79 -17.94 16.87 22.03
C PRO A 79 -18.78 16.65 20.78
N ALA A 80 -19.43 17.69 20.25
CA ALA A 80 -20.22 17.63 19.02
C ALA A 80 -19.36 17.46 17.74
N GLU A 81 -18.07 17.79 17.78
CA GLU A 81 -17.14 17.65 16.67
C GLU A 81 -16.52 16.25 16.59
N VAL A 82 -16.66 15.45 17.64
CA VAL A 82 -16.13 14.10 17.70
C VAL A 82 -17.01 13.15 16.88
N ALA A 83 -16.36 12.38 16.00
CA ALA A 83 -17.04 11.38 15.18
C ALA A 83 -17.57 10.19 15.99
N ASP A 84 -18.50 9.40 15.42
CA ASP A 84 -19.03 8.19 16.07
C ASP A 84 -17.97 7.07 16.15
N VAL A 85 -17.08 7.03 15.18
CA VAL A 85 -15.91 6.15 15.15
C VAL A 85 -14.65 6.99 14.98
N VAL A 86 -13.64 6.73 15.79
CA VAL A 86 -12.35 7.41 15.74
C VAL A 86 -11.26 6.36 15.52
N ILE A 87 -10.49 6.54 14.45
CA ILE A 87 -9.38 5.65 14.07
C ILE A 87 -8.07 6.41 14.27
N GLU A 88 -7.19 5.88 15.09
CA GLU A 88 -5.76 6.19 15.04
C GLU A 88 -5.09 5.18 14.12
N PHE A 89 -4.37 5.68 13.11
CA PHE A 89 -3.67 4.83 12.17
C PHE A 89 -2.22 4.64 12.62
N PHE A 90 -1.81 3.38 12.83
CA PHE A 90 -0.49 3.00 13.36
C PHE A 90 -0.17 3.62 14.72
N ALA A 91 -1.14 3.57 15.63
CA ALA A 91 -1.00 4.06 17.01
C ALA A 91 -0.48 5.51 17.11
N VAL A 92 -0.88 6.37 16.17
CA VAL A 92 -0.55 7.80 16.28
C VAL A 92 -1.21 8.43 17.50
N ASP A 93 -0.50 9.32 18.15
CA ASP A 93 -1.07 10.08 19.28
C ASP A 93 -2.10 11.08 18.76
N ILE A 94 -3.38 10.81 19.01
CA ILE A 94 -4.49 11.76 18.74
C ILE A 94 -4.33 12.97 19.65
N PRO A 95 -4.64 14.20 19.20
CA PRO A 95 -4.57 15.40 20.05
C PRO A 95 -5.29 15.20 21.40
N PRO A 96 -4.63 15.47 22.53
CA PRO A 96 -5.22 15.26 23.87
C PRO A 96 -6.61 15.90 24.05
N GLY A 97 -6.79 17.13 23.52
CA GLY A 97 -8.08 17.83 23.55
C GLY A 97 -9.18 17.08 22.78
N TYR A 98 -8.84 16.35 21.70
CA TYR A 98 -9.81 15.51 21.00
C TYR A 98 -10.20 14.28 21.83
N VAL A 99 -9.22 13.64 22.49
CA VAL A 99 -9.46 12.49 23.39
C VAL A 99 -10.31 12.92 24.60
N GLU A 100 -10.07 14.10 25.18
CA GLU A 100 -10.89 14.67 26.24
C GLU A 100 -12.33 14.93 25.75
N ALA A 101 -12.50 15.49 24.54
CA ALA A 101 -13.82 15.69 23.95
C ALA A 101 -14.55 14.36 23.70
N MET A 102 -13.83 13.29 23.28
CA MET A 102 -14.38 11.93 23.19
C MET A 102 -14.96 11.46 24.54
N ALA A 103 -14.21 11.70 25.63
CA ALA A 103 -14.65 11.33 26.97
C ALA A 103 -15.85 12.12 27.48
N LEU A 104 -16.07 13.33 26.99
CA LEU A 104 -17.21 14.18 27.37
C LEU A 104 -18.49 13.87 26.57
N ARG A 105 -18.43 13.10 25.47
CA ARG A 105 -19.66 12.71 24.75
C ARG A 105 -20.57 11.87 25.64
N PRO A 106 -21.89 12.09 25.62
CA PRO A 106 -22.85 11.22 26.34
C PRO A 106 -22.73 9.76 25.87
N ARG A 107 -22.69 9.55 24.57
CA ARG A 107 -22.35 8.26 23.95
C ARG A 107 -20.89 8.31 23.50
N LYS A 108 -20.05 7.48 24.10
CA LYS A 108 -18.62 7.42 23.75
C LYS A 108 -18.46 6.96 22.31
N PRO A 109 -17.49 7.50 21.55
CA PRO A 109 -17.18 7.00 20.21
C PRO A 109 -16.56 5.60 20.31
N VAL A 110 -16.69 4.82 19.26
CA VAL A 110 -15.86 3.63 19.07
C VAL A 110 -14.46 4.10 18.72
N TRP A 111 -13.48 3.72 19.53
CA TRP A 111 -12.07 4.09 19.30
C TRP A 111 -11.29 2.87 18.85
N LEU A 112 -10.72 2.95 17.65
CA LEU A 112 -9.95 1.88 17.03
C LEU A 112 -8.51 2.34 16.79
N ASN A 113 -7.55 1.48 17.13
CA ASN A 113 -6.21 1.57 16.58
C ASN A 113 -6.14 0.63 15.37
N LEU A 114 -6.08 1.18 14.17
CA LEU A 114 -5.88 0.43 12.94
C LEU A 114 -4.39 0.21 12.75
N GLU A 115 -3.97 -1.02 12.97
CA GLU A 115 -2.58 -1.46 12.94
C GLU A 115 -2.09 -1.78 11.51
N GLY A 116 -0.76 -1.92 11.37
CA GLY A 116 -0.13 -2.31 10.12
C GLY A 116 -0.40 -3.75 9.74
N LEU A 117 -0.47 -3.99 8.44
CA LEU A 117 -0.65 -5.32 7.88
C LEU A 117 0.57 -6.21 8.18
N THR A 118 0.32 -7.39 8.74
CA THR A 118 1.34 -8.43 8.90
C THR A 118 0.75 -9.82 8.70
N ALA A 119 1.58 -10.75 8.24
CA ALA A 119 1.24 -12.16 8.07
C ALA A 119 1.63 -13.03 9.28
N GLU A 120 2.17 -12.42 10.34
CA GLU A 120 2.58 -13.11 11.55
C GLU A 120 1.36 -13.65 12.31
N GLU A 121 1.47 -14.84 12.92
CA GLU A 121 0.33 -15.53 13.55
C GLU A 121 -0.19 -14.85 14.81
N TRP A 122 0.69 -14.11 15.53
CA TRP A 122 0.31 -13.46 16.80
C TRP A 122 -0.81 -12.44 16.65
N VAL A 123 -0.98 -11.84 15.45
CA VAL A 123 -2.04 -10.85 15.21
C VAL A 123 -3.45 -11.41 15.40
N GLU A 124 -3.65 -12.71 15.15
CA GLU A 124 -4.94 -13.37 15.34
C GLU A 124 -5.41 -13.32 16.79
N GLY A 125 -4.45 -13.40 17.74
CA GLY A 125 -4.73 -13.31 19.17
C GLY A 125 -4.86 -11.87 19.69
N CYS A 126 -4.41 -10.88 18.92
CA CYS A 126 -4.44 -9.46 19.31
C CYS A 126 -5.58 -8.67 18.63
N HIS A 127 -6.12 -9.21 17.55
CA HIS A 127 -7.21 -8.56 16.82
C HIS A 127 -8.46 -8.39 17.68
N ARG A 128 -8.99 -7.17 17.70
CA ARG A 128 -10.17 -6.73 18.51
C ARG A 128 -9.98 -6.69 20.01
N LEU A 129 -8.76 -6.91 20.53
CA LEU A 129 -8.53 -6.78 21.97
C LEU A 129 -8.76 -5.34 22.44
N PRO A 130 -9.44 -5.17 23.61
CA PRO A 130 -9.64 -3.86 24.20
C PRO A 130 -8.40 -3.40 24.98
N SER A 131 -8.21 -2.08 25.02
CA SER A 131 -7.24 -1.38 25.86
C SER A 131 -7.94 -0.21 26.55
N MET A 132 -8.06 -0.27 27.86
CA MET A 132 -8.70 0.77 28.66
C MET A 132 -7.79 1.98 28.78
N HIS A 133 -8.32 3.19 28.54
CA HIS A 133 -7.56 4.41 28.78
C HIS A 133 -7.32 4.59 30.29
N PRO A 134 -6.08 4.92 30.73
CA PRO A 134 -5.72 4.88 32.15
C PRO A 134 -6.44 5.90 33.05
N ARG A 135 -6.99 6.97 32.47
CA ARG A 135 -7.59 8.09 33.24
C ARG A 135 -9.00 8.48 32.77
N LEU A 136 -9.38 8.15 31.56
CA LEU A 136 -10.65 8.56 30.97
C LEU A 136 -11.56 7.35 30.75
N PRO A 137 -12.88 7.49 30.79
CA PRO A 137 -13.83 6.41 30.57
C PRO A 137 -13.92 6.05 29.04
N LEU A 138 -12.80 5.67 28.46
CA LEU A 138 -12.65 5.31 27.05
C LEU A 138 -11.96 3.96 26.94
N THR A 139 -12.39 3.18 25.96
CA THR A 139 -11.76 1.92 25.59
C THR A 139 -11.38 1.99 24.12
N LYS A 140 -10.11 1.72 23.84
CA LYS A 140 -9.57 1.57 22.48
C LYS A 140 -9.51 0.09 22.14
N HIS A 141 -9.79 -0.27 20.88
CA HIS A 141 -9.65 -1.64 20.42
C HIS A 141 -8.61 -1.69 19.30
N PHE A 142 -7.76 -2.71 19.35
CA PHE A 142 -6.80 -2.96 18.27
C PHE A 142 -7.49 -3.64 17.10
N PHE A 143 -7.32 -3.10 15.89
CA PHE A 143 -7.88 -3.67 14.67
C PHE A 143 -6.75 -3.96 13.69
N PHE A 144 -6.46 -5.24 13.47
CA PHE A 144 -5.39 -5.68 12.57
C PHE A 144 -5.95 -6.08 11.22
N PRO A 145 -5.53 -5.45 10.10
CA PRO A 145 -5.68 -6.06 8.79
C PRO A 145 -4.87 -7.35 8.73
N GLY A 146 -5.21 -8.28 7.85
CA GLY A 146 -4.49 -9.55 7.81
C GLY A 146 -5.03 -10.52 6.77
N PHE A 147 -4.53 -11.75 6.81
CA PHE A 147 -4.63 -12.75 5.78
C PHE A 147 -5.50 -13.96 6.18
N THR A 148 -6.23 -13.86 7.28
CA THR A 148 -7.05 -14.94 7.82
C THR A 148 -8.42 -14.43 8.25
N GLU A 149 -9.38 -15.32 8.41
CA GLU A 149 -10.74 -15.02 8.92
C GLU A 149 -10.75 -14.41 10.32
N LYS A 150 -9.65 -14.56 11.08
CA LYS A 150 -9.49 -14.02 12.43
C LYS A 150 -8.91 -12.60 12.46
N THR A 151 -8.77 -11.97 11.32
CA THR A 151 -8.23 -10.61 11.15
C THR A 151 -9.20 -9.74 10.37
N GLY A 152 -8.87 -8.47 10.18
CA GLY A 152 -9.75 -7.51 9.50
C GLY A 152 -9.81 -7.63 7.98
N GLY A 153 -9.10 -8.58 7.36
CA GLY A 153 -9.02 -8.69 5.90
C GLY A 153 -8.10 -7.63 5.29
N LEU A 154 -8.16 -7.49 3.97
CA LEU A 154 -7.38 -6.53 3.20
C LEU A 154 -8.27 -5.41 2.67
N LEU A 155 -7.68 -4.22 2.50
CA LEU A 155 -8.37 -3.09 1.86
C LEU A 155 -8.64 -3.40 0.38
N ALA A 156 -9.91 -3.42 0.00
CA ALA A 156 -10.35 -3.71 -1.36
C ALA A 156 -11.69 -3.03 -1.65
N GLU A 157 -11.71 -2.12 -2.59
CA GLU A 157 -12.95 -1.50 -3.06
C GLU A 157 -13.81 -2.54 -3.81
N ARG A 158 -15.14 -2.46 -3.66
CA ARG A 158 -16.10 -3.41 -4.22
C ARG A 158 -15.92 -3.63 -5.72
N GLU A 159 -15.67 -2.56 -6.46
CA GLU A 159 -15.58 -2.60 -7.93
C GLU A 159 -14.17 -2.94 -8.45
N LEU A 160 -13.17 -3.09 -7.57
CA LEU A 160 -11.77 -3.25 -7.97
C LEU A 160 -11.54 -4.46 -8.90
N ALA A 161 -12.12 -5.60 -8.56
CA ALA A 161 -11.99 -6.81 -9.37
C ALA A 161 -12.66 -6.66 -10.75
N ALA A 162 -13.83 -6.03 -10.79
CA ALA A 162 -14.55 -5.75 -12.04
C ALA A 162 -13.79 -4.75 -12.92
N GLN A 163 -13.22 -3.69 -12.32
CA GLN A 163 -12.40 -2.71 -13.04
C GLN A 163 -11.16 -3.35 -13.62
N ARG A 164 -10.46 -4.22 -12.86
CA ARG A 164 -9.32 -4.98 -13.38
C ARG A 164 -9.72 -5.91 -14.52
N ALA A 165 -10.82 -6.64 -14.38
CA ALA A 165 -11.29 -7.57 -15.42
C ALA A 165 -11.68 -6.83 -16.71
N ALA A 166 -12.24 -5.63 -16.60
CA ALA A 166 -12.58 -4.77 -17.73
C ALA A 166 -11.33 -4.14 -18.40
N PHE A 167 -10.20 -4.06 -17.68
CA PHE A 167 -8.96 -3.46 -18.17
C PHE A 167 -8.19 -4.47 -19.04
N GLY A 168 -8.63 -4.63 -20.28
CA GLY A 168 -8.05 -5.57 -21.25
C GLY A 168 -6.73 -5.08 -21.88
N ALA A 169 -6.12 -5.93 -22.68
CA ALA A 169 -4.81 -5.69 -23.31
C ALA A 169 -4.75 -4.38 -24.12
N GLY A 170 -5.82 -4.03 -24.83
CA GLY A 170 -5.87 -2.76 -25.59
C GLY A 170 -5.85 -1.53 -24.69
N GLN A 171 -6.53 -1.57 -23.55
CA GLN A 171 -6.52 -0.48 -22.56
C GLN A 171 -5.15 -0.38 -21.87
N ALA A 172 -4.52 -1.51 -21.55
CA ALA A 172 -3.17 -1.55 -21.00
C ALA A 172 -2.15 -0.94 -21.97
N ALA A 173 -2.21 -1.31 -23.26
CA ALA A 173 -1.34 -0.75 -24.30
C ALA A 173 -1.54 0.77 -24.45
N ALA A 174 -2.78 1.24 -24.49
CA ALA A 174 -3.11 2.66 -24.56
C ALA A 174 -2.63 3.42 -23.30
N PHE A 175 -2.79 2.83 -22.12
CA PHE A 175 -2.30 3.41 -20.86
C PHE A 175 -0.77 3.54 -20.85
N LEU A 176 -0.04 2.48 -21.21
CA LEU A 176 1.41 2.50 -21.29
C LEU A 176 1.91 3.51 -22.33
N SER A 177 1.24 3.61 -23.48
CA SER A 177 1.58 4.61 -24.51
C SER A 177 1.44 6.04 -23.99
N ARG A 178 0.44 6.36 -23.16
CA ARG A 178 0.31 7.67 -22.52
C ARG A 178 1.47 7.98 -21.56
N LEU A 179 2.07 6.95 -20.98
CA LEU A 179 3.28 7.08 -20.15
C LEU A 179 4.57 7.12 -20.97
N GLY A 180 4.47 7.15 -22.31
CA GLY A 180 5.60 7.23 -23.22
C GLY A 180 6.26 5.88 -23.55
N VAL A 181 5.66 4.74 -23.14
CA VAL A 181 6.17 3.40 -23.42
C VAL A 181 5.88 3.03 -24.88
N THR A 182 6.91 2.78 -25.64
CA THR A 182 6.81 2.46 -27.09
C THR A 182 6.27 1.05 -27.32
N PRO A 183 5.73 0.74 -28.54
CA PRO A 183 5.29 -0.62 -28.86
C PRO A 183 6.36 -1.69 -28.70
N ALA A 184 7.63 -1.38 -29.03
CA ALA A 184 8.75 -2.30 -28.84
C ALA A 184 8.97 -2.61 -27.35
N GLU A 185 8.94 -1.60 -26.49
CA GLU A 185 9.06 -1.76 -25.04
C GLU A 185 7.87 -2.52 -24.45
N GLN A 186 6.66 -2.34 -24.99
CA GLN A 186 5.46 -3.08 -24.56
C GLN A 186 5.51 -4.56 -24.93
N GLY A 187 6.26 -4.92 -25.97
CA GLY A 187 6.49 -6.32 -26.40
C GLY A 187 7.49 -7.09 -25.54
N ALA A 188 8.29 -6.41 -24.72
CA ALA A 188 9.24 -7.01 -23.78
C ALA A 188 8.55 -7.45 -22.47
N LEU A 189 9.28 -8.16 -21.61
CA LEU A 189 8.85 -8.42 -20.23
C LEU A 189 8.76 -7.08 -19.47
N LYS A 190 7.56 -6.66 -19.13
CA LYS A 190 7.31 -5.38 -18.46
C LYS A 190 7.40 -5.52 -16.94
N VAL A 191 8.28 -4.73 -16.35
CA VAL A 191 8.47 -4.67 -14.90
C VAL A 191 8.14 -3.28 -14.40
N SER A 192 7.23 -3.14 -13.43
CA SER A 192 7.09 -1.90 -12.66
C SER A 192 8.04 -1.92 -11.47
N LEU A 193 8.80 -0.86 -11.27
CA LEU A 193 9.77 -0.77 -10.18
C LEU A 193 9.41 0.36 -9.21
N PHE A 194 8.91 -0.03 -8.04
CA PHE A 194 8.64 0.88 -6.94
C PHE A 194 9.31 0.33 -5.67
N CYS A 195 10.43 0.95 -5.25
CA CYS A 195 11.28 0.44 -4.18
C CYS A 195 11.84 1.58 -3.32
N TYR A 196 12.46 1.22 -2.19
CA TYR A 196 13.22 2.16 -1.37
C TYR A 196 14.63 2.39 -1.96
N PRO A 197 15.29 3.52 -1.63
CA PRO A 197 16.58 3.88 -2.22
C PRO A 197 17.73 2.90 -1.93
N HIS A 198 17.62 2.12 -0.86
CA HIS A 198 18.64 1.13 -0.46
C HIS A 198 18.53 -0.22 -1.17
N ALA A 199 17.59 -0.37 -2.11
CA ALA A 199 17.46 -1.58 -2.90
C ALA A 199 18.74 -1.88 -3.72
N PRO A 200 19.12 -3.17 -3.91
CA PRO A 200 20.31 -3.57 -4.66
C PRO A 200 20.10 -3.44 -6.18
N LEU A 201 19.87 -2.20 -6.64
CA LEU A 201 19.48 -1.92 -8.02
C LEU A 201 20.64 -2.07 -9.01
N ALA A 202 21.87 -1.77 -8.61
CA ALA A 202 23.03 -1.90 -9.49
C ALA A 202 23.21 -3.35 -9.94
N GLU A 203 23.13 -4.28 -9.00
CA GLU A 203 23.24 -5.72 -9.22
C GLU A 203 22.05 -6.25 -10.02
N LEU A 204 20.84 -5.82 -9.71
CA LEU A 204 19.62 -6.22 -10.42
C LEU A 204 19.64 -5.73 -11.88
N PHE A 205 20.00 -4.47 -12.11
CA PHE A 205 20.09 -3.91 -13.46
C PHE A 205 21.18 -4.61 -14.29
N ALA A 206 22.33 -4.93 -13.68
CA ALA A 206 23.39 -5.70 -14.33
C ALA A 206 22.90 -7.11 -14.72
N ALA A 207 22.18 -7.79 -13.82
CA ALA A 207 21.59 -9.11 -14.08
C ALA A 207 20.56 -9.06 -15.23
N TRP A 208 19.70 -8.04 -15.24
CA TRP A 208 18.71 -7.86 -16.31
C TRP A 208 19.34 -7.46 -17.64
N ALA A 209 20.39 -6.64 -17.61
CA ALA A 209 21.13 -6.30 -18.85
C ALA A 209 21.79 -7.52 -19.49
N ALA A 210 22.21 -8.49 -18.67
CA ALA A 210 22.79 -9.76 -19.12
C ALA A 210 21.73 -10.87 -19.39
N SER A 211 20.43 -10.57 -19.29
CA SER A 211 19.35 -11.52 -19.56
C SER A 211 19.32 -11.95 -21.04
N GLY A 212 18.76 -13.15 -21.31
CA GLY A 212 18.46 -13.60 -22.68
C GLY A 212 17.21 -12.95 -23.28
N ASP A 213 16.28 -12.50 -22.42
CA ASP A 213 15.01 -11.93 -22.84
C ASP A 213 14.98 -10.42 -22.61
N ALA A 214 14.34 -9.69 -23.53
CA ALA A 214 14.18 -8.25 -23.42
C ALA A 214 13.30 -7.87 -22.23
N ILE A 215 13.77 -6.93 -21.42
CA ILE A 215 13.09 -6.44 -20.22
C ILE A 215 12.89 -4.93 -20.34
N THR A 216 11.66 -4.47 -20.12
CA THR A 216 11.34 -3.05 -19.98
C THR A 216 11.01 -2.76 -18.52
N CYS A 217 11.89 -2.02 -17.85
CA CYS A 217 11.71 -1.58 -16.47
C CYS A 217 11.12 -0.16 -16.43
N LEU A 218 9.91 -0.02 -15.90
CA LEU A 218 9.20 1.24 -15.74
C LEU A 218 9.38 1.77 -14.33
N VAL A 219 10.04 2.92 -14.20
CA VAL A 219 10.35 3.52 -12.89
C VAL A 219 9.62 4.86 -12.75
N PRO A 220 8.71 5.02 -11.78
CA PRO A 220 8.10 6.32 -11.53
C PRO A 220 9.14 7.35 -11.09
N GLN A 221 8.99 8.58 -11.55
CA GLN A 221 9.87 9.70 -11.19
C GLN A 221 10.04 9.83 -9.66
N GLY A 222 11.28 9.96 -9.21
CA GLY A 222 11.66 10.12 -7.80
C GLY A 222 11.76 8.79 -7.04
N VAL A 223 11.57 7.65 -7.71
CA VAL A 223 11.82 6.32 -7.11
C VAL A 223 13.28 5.96 -7.31
N ALA A 224 14.00 5.67 -6.22
CA ALA A 224 15.41 5.25 -6.21
C ALA A 224 16.29 6.14 -7.12
N ASP A 225 16.09 7.42 -7.08
CA ASP A 225 16.52 8.44 -8.03
C ASP A 225 18.02 8.39 -8.35
N GLN A 226 18.88 8.17 -7.33
CA GLN A 226 20.33 8.07 -7.52
C GLN A 226 20.72 6.85 -8.37
N ALA A 227 20.24 5.66 -8.03
CA ALA A 227 20.57 4.44 -8.76
C ALA A 227 20.03 4.48 -10.21
N VAL A 228 18.87 5.11 -10.40
CA VAL A 228 18.27 5.33 -11.73
C VAL A 228 19.13 6.30 -12.56
N ARG A 229 19.58 7.42 -11.98
CA ARG A 229 20.51 8.35 -12.64
C ARG A 229 21.83 7.68 -13.01
N ASP A 230 22.39 6.90 -12.10
CA ASP A 230 23.65 6.17 -12.35
C ASP A 230 23.50 5.21 -13.54
N PHE A 231 22.40 4.50 -13.62
CA PHE A 231 22.11 3.63 -14.76
C PHE A 231 21.89 4.44 -16.04
N LEU A 232 21.09 5.50 -16.01
CA LEU A 232 20.79 6.33 -17.19
C LEU A 232 22.01 7.09 -17.70
N GLY A 233 22.91 7.50 -16.81
CA GLY A 233 24.00 8.44 -17.11
C GLY A 233 23.51 9.88 -17.33
N THR A 234 22.28 10.19 -16.89
CA THR A 234 21.62 11.50 -17.02
C THR A 234 20.55 11.65 -15.93
N GLU A 235 19.90 12.81 -15.85
CA GLU A 235 18.79 13.07 -14.93
C GLU A 235 17.63 12.08 -15.11
N ALA A 236 17.06 11.64 -13.98
CA ALA A 236 15.91 10.71 -13.94
C ALA A 236 14.57 11.46 -14.14
N ALA A 237 14.46 12.20 -15.24
CA ALA A 237 13.25 12.93 -15.61
C ALA A 237 12.25 12.03 -16.39
N PRO A 238 10.93 12.30 -16.32
CA PRO A 238 9.95 11.59 -17.11
C PRO A 238 10.30 11.60 -18.61
N GLY A 239 10.28 10.42 -19.24
CA GLY A 239 10.68 10.23 -20.62
C GLY A 239 12.16 9.85 -20.80
N ALA A 240 13.02 10.02 -19.79
CA ALA A 240 14.39 9.51 -19.83
C ALA A 240 14.37 7.99 -20.02
N VAL A 241 15.19 7.52 -20.96
CA VAL A 241 15.26 6.09 -21.29
C VAL A 241 16.70 5.71 -21.67
N ARG A 242 17.13 4.53 -21.25
CA ARG A 242 18.38 3.92 -21.66
C ARG A 242 18.21 2.42 -21.83
N THR A 243 18.74 1.90 -22.94
CA THR A 243 18.89 0.47 -23.13
C THR A 243 20.35 0.06 -22.92
N HIS A 244 20.57 -0.97 -22.12
CA HIS A 244 21.86 -1.61 -21.93
C HIS A 244 21.67 -3.14 -21.93
N GLY A 245 22.26 -3.83 -22.89
CA GLY A 245 22.01 -5.25 -23.11
C GLY A 245 20.51 -5.52 -23.35
N ALA A 246 19.96 -6.44 -22.59
CA ALA A 246 18.54 -6.80 -22.67
C ALA A 246 17.62 -5.85 -21.87
N LEU A 247 18.16 -4.98 -21.01
CA LEU A 247 17.39 -4.06 -20.17
C LEU A 247 17.16 -2.72 -20.86
N THR A 248 15.91 -2.32 -21.00
CA THR A 248 15.48 -0.94 -21.24
C THR A 248 14.85 -0.38 -19.98
N LEU A 249 15.48 0.61 -19.35
CA LEU A 249 14.93 1.35 -18.24
C LEU A 249 14.32 2.65 -18.74
N ARG A 250 13.06 2.89 -18.37
CA ARG A 250 12.30 4.10 -18.69
C ARG A 250 11.76 4.76 -17.44
N VAL A 251 12.04 6.05 -17.27
CA VAL A 251 11.40 6.86 -16.25
C VAL A 251 10.02 7.31 -16.75
N ILE A 252 8.99 6.95 -16.00
CA ILE A 252 7.61 7.39 -16.24
C ILE A 252 7.22 8.50 -15.27
N PRO A 253 6.22 9.34 -15.57
CA PRO A 253 5.66 10.27 -14.58
C PRO A 253 5.23 9.52 -13.31
N PHE A 254 5.30 10.19 -12.16
CA PHE A 254 4.65 9.68 -10.97
C PHE A 254 3.13 9.72 -11.18
N VAL A 255 2.47 8.58 -11.06
CA VAL A 255 1.05 8.46 -11.37
C VAL A 255 0.18 8.55 -10.12
N PRO A 256 -1.01 9.17 -10.18
CA PRO A 256 -1.95 9.17 -9.06
C PRO A 256 -2.46 7.76 -8.76
N GLN A 257 -3.04 7.60 -7.58
CA GLN A 257 -3.42 6.29 -7.03
C GLN A 257 -4.29 5.41 -7.95
N PRO A 258 -5.30 5.94 -8.69
CA PRO A 258 -6.07 5.10 -9.63
C PRO A 258 -5.25 4.59 -10.83
N ASP A 259 -4.30 5.38 -11.30
CA ASP A 259 -3.42 5.00 -12.42
C ASP A 259 -2.29 4.07 -11.95
N TYR A 260 -1.93 4.09 -10.66
CA TYR A 260 -1.01 3.11 -10.10
C TYR A 260 -1.56 1.68 -10.17
N ASP A 261 -2.85 1.48 -9.88
CA ASP A 261 -3.48 0.18 -10.07
C ASP A 261 -3.41 -0.29 -11.54
N ARG A 262 -3.66 0.61 -12.48
CA ARG A 262 -3.54 0.32 -13.92
C ARG A 262 -2.11 -0.02 -14.34
N LEU A 263 -1.10 0.63 -13.72
CA LEU A 263 0.31 0.30 -13.95
C LEU A 263 0.61 -1.14 -13.51
N LEU A 264 0.17 -1.54 -12.32
CA LEU A 264 0.32 -2.90 -11.82
C LEU A 264 -0.38 -3.93 -12.71
N TRP A 265 -1.57 -3.62 -13.25
CA TRP A 265 -2.29 -4.51 -14.16
C TRP A 265 -1.62 -4.62 -15.53
N SER A 266 -0.88 -3.59 -15.96
CA SER A 266 -0.20 -3.53 -17.26
C SER A 266 1.15 -4.24 -17.30
N CYS A 267 1.77 -4.49 -16.14
CA CYS A 267 3.08 -5.10 -16.04
C CYS A 267 3.00 -6.61 -15.76
N ASP A 268 4.05 -7.33 -16.14
CA ASP A 268 4.15 -8.78 -16.00
C ASP A 268 4.76 -9.19 -14.66
N LEU A 269 5.59 -8.30 -14.07
CA LEU A 269 6.18 -8.43 -12.75
C LEU A 269 6.17 -7.05 -12.06
N ASN A 270 5.79 -7.00 -10.79
CA ASN A 270 5.69 -5.76 -10.05
C ASN A 270 6.62 -5.77 -8.83
N PHE A 271 7.52 -4.81 -8.74
CA PHE A 271 8.23 -4.49 -7.50
C PHE A 271 7.43 -3.44 -6.76
N VAL A 272 7.06 -3.73 -5.53
CA VAL A 272 6.22 -2.85 -4.70
C VAL A 272 6.87 -2.64 -3.33
N ARG A 273 6.54 -1.54 -2.64
CA ARG A 273 7.12 -1.22 -1.34
C ARG A 273 6.07 -0.84 -0.32
N GLY A 274 6.48 -0.83 0.96
CA GLY A 274 5.61 -0.41 2.06
C GLY A 274 4.34 -1.24 2.13
N GLU A 275 3.21 -0.61 2.46
CA GLU A 275 1.96 -1.34 2.68
C GLU A 275 0.91 -1.11 1.59
N ASP A 276 0.58 0.14 1.20
CA ASP A 276 -0.47 0.39 0.18
C ASP A 276 -0.16 -0.32 -1.14
N SER A 277 1.04 -0.12 -1.69
CA SER A 277 1.40 -0.74 -2.96
C SER A 277 1.48 -2.27 -2.88
N TRP A 278 1.85 -2.82 -1.72
CA TRP A 278 1.86 -4.25 -1.48
C TRP A 278 0.44 -4.84 -1.45
N VAL A 279 -0.50 -4.20 -0.78
CA VAL A 279 -1.91 -4.60 -0.81
C VAL A 279 -2.44 -4.56 -2.25
N ARG A 280 -2.13 -3.50 -3.00
CA ARG A 280 -2.60 -3.34 -4.39
C ARG A 280 -2.00 -4.40 -5.33
N ALA A 281 -0.74 -4.80 -5.13
CA ALA A 281 -0.12 -5.88 -5.91
C ALA A 281 -0.84 -7.22 -5.73
N GLN A 282 -1.34 -7.50 -4.54
CA GLN A 282 -2.10 -8.73 -4.26
C GLN A 282 -3.43 -8.76 -5.05
N TRP A 283 -4.07 -7.59 -5.21
CA TRP A 283 -5.30 -7.47 -6.02
C TRP A 283 -5.05 -7.38 -7.53
N ALA A 284 -3.81 -7.10 -7.94
CA ALA A 284 -3.46 -7.00 -9.37
C ALA A 284 -3.48 -8.34 -10.09
N CYS A 285 -3.42 -9.48 -9.41
CA CYS A 285 -3.31 -10.84 -9.96
C CYS A 285 -2.10 -10.98 -10.91
N LYS A 286 -0.99 -10.35 -10.54
CA LYS A 286 0.29 -10.39 -11.23
C LYS A 286 1.39 -10.81 -10.26
N PRO A 287 2.46 -11.47 -10.71
CA PRO A 287 3.64 -11.70 -9.90
C PRO A 287 4.17 -10.39 -9.30
N PHE A 288 4.60 -10.44 -8.05
CA PHE A 288 5.21 -9.27 -7.42
C PHE A 288 6.32 -9.66 -6.43
N VAL A 289 7.24 -8.72 -6.22
CA VAL A 289 8.28 -8.75 -5.19
C VAL A 289 8.05 -7.58 -4.25
N TRP A 290 7.96 -7.88 -2.96
CA TRP A 290 7.73 -6.87 -1.93
C TRP A 290 9.05 -6.37 -1.35
N HIS A 291 9.25 -5.05 -1.36
CA HIS A 291 10.30 -4.36 -0.63
C HIS A 291 9.68 -3.82 0.66
N ILE A 292 9.88 -4.53 1.75
CA ILE A 292 9.27 -4.20 3.04
C ILE A 292 9.93 -2.95 3.64
N TYR A 293 9.15 -2.14 4.36
CA TYR A 293 9.65 -0.98 5.10
C TYR A 293 10.67 -1.43 6.16
N PHE A 294 11.83 -0.78 6.16
CA PHE A 294 12.91 -1.09 7.09
C PHE A 294 12.49 -0.84 8.54
N GLN A 295 12.80 -1.78 9.41
CA GLN A 295 12.60 -1.68 10.86
C GLN A 295 13.87 -2.10 11.58
N ASP A 296 14.11 -1.48 12.74
CA ASP A 296 15.25 -1.80 13.59
C ASP A 296 15.24 -3.29 13.99
N GLU A 297 16.42 -3.81 14.35
CA GLU A 297 16.61 -5.21 14.77
C GLU A 297 16.16 -6.25 13.73
N ASN A 298 16.08 -5.86 12.45
CA ASN A 298 15.61 -6.73 11.34
C ASN A 298 14.20 -7.33 11.55
N LEU A 299 13.32 -6.66 12.30
CA LEU A 299 11.94 -7.11 12.53
C LEU A 299 11.18 -7.25 11.20
N HIS A 300 11.44 -6.38 10.24
CA HIS A 300 10.88 -6.46 8.89
C HIS A 300 11.20 -7.79 8.18
N HIS A 301 12.36 -8.42 8.44
CA HIS A 301 12.67 -9.74 7.88
C HIS A 301 11.78 -10.86 8.42
N LYS A 302 11.32 -10.76 9.68
CA LYS A 302 10.36 -11.72 10.25
C LYS A 302 9.00 -11.59 9.55
N LYS A 303 8.52 -10.36 9.39
CA LYS A 303 7.28 -10.07 8.66
C LYS A 303 7.34 -10.56 7.21
N LEU A 304 8.45 -10.30 6.52
CA LEU A 304 8.68 -10.76 5.15
C LEU A 304 8.60 -12.29 5.06
N ARG A 305 9.31 -13.02 5.94
CA ARG A 305 9.30 -14.49 5.97
C ARG A 305 7.91 -15.05 6.26
N ALA A 306 7.17 -14.47 7.21
CA ALA A 306 5.81 -14.87 7.52
C ALA A 306 4.87 -14.71 6.30
N PHE A 307 5.00 -13.62 5.56
CA PHE A 307 4.25 -13.42 4.32
C PHE A 307 4.64 -14.43 3.24
N LEU A 308 5.93 -14.60 2.97
CA LEU A 308 6.42 -15.53 1.95
C LEU A 308 6.02 -16.97 2.24
N GLN A 309 6.00 -17.39 3.51
CA GLN A 309 5.53 -18.70 3.92
C GLN A 309 4.06 -18.94 3.53
N ARG A 310 3.21 -17.93 3.65
CA ARG A 310 1.79 -18.01 3.26
C ARG A 310 1.61 -17.89 1.74
N TYR A 311 2.32 -16.95 1.11
CA TYR A 311 2.10 -16.58 -0.28
C TYR A 311 2.77 -17.51 -1.29
N ALA A 312 4.00 -17.96 -1.04
CA ALA A 312 4.79 -18.69 -2.04
C ALA A 312 4.29 -20.11 -2.34
N ALA A 313 3.54 -20.74 -1.44
CA ALA A 313 2.90 -22.07 -1.64
C ALA A 313 3.84 -23.15 -2.22
N GLY A 314 5.08 -23.21 -1.70
CA GLY A 314 6.09 -24.19 -2.12
C GLY A 314 6.97 -23.76 -3.30
N ASN A 315 6.71 -22.62 -3.94
CA ASN A 315 7.66 -22.02 -4.88
C ASN A 315 8.93 -21.56 -4.14
N ALA A 316 10.11 -21.87 -4.68
CA ALA A 316 11.39 -21.51 -4.07
C ALA A 316 11.98 -20.20 -4.61
N SER A 317 11.77 -19.90 -5.89
CA SER A 317 12.42 -18.76 -6.56
C SER A 317 11.98 -17.41 -6.00
N LEU A 318 10.69 -17.25 -5.68
CA LEU A 318 10.16 -15.99 -5.13
C LEU A 318 10.70 -15.71 -3.71
N PRO A 319 10.70 -16.65 -2.73
CA PRO A 319 11.32 -16.43 -1.44
C PRO A 319 12.81 -16.13 -1.52
N GLU A 320 13.58 -16.87 -2.31
CA GLU A 320 15.01 -16.68 -2.47
C GLU A 320 15.31 -15.27 -3.01
N PHE A 321 14.63 -14.88 -4.09
CA PHE A 321 14.76 -13.55 -4.65
C PHE A 321 14.33 -12.45 -3.66
N SER A 322 13.19 -12.63 -2.99
CA SER A 322 12.64 -11.63 -2.05
C SER A 322 13.55 -11.44 -0.83
N LEU A 323 14.15 -12.50 -0.32
CA LEU A 323 15.10 -12.40 0.80
C LEU A 323 16.40 -11.68 0.38
N ALA A 324 16.91 -11.97 -0.82
CA ALA A 324 18.05 -11.24 -1.40
C ALA A 324 17.73 -9.76 -1.60
N TRP A 325 16.55 -9.47 -2.19
CA TRP A 325 16.07 -8.11 -2.47
C TRP A 325 15.95 -7.24 -1.21
N ASN A 326 15.59 -7.85 -0.09
CA ASN A 326 15.42 -7.16 1.20
C ASN A 326 16.65 -7.26 2.12
N GLY A 327 17.80 -7.76 1.63
CA GLY A 327 19.01 -7.89 2.45
C GLY A 327 18.88 -8.92 3.58
N ALA A 328 17.91 -9.83 3.51
CA ALA A 328 17.67 -10.86 4.52
C ALA A 328 18.50 -12.12 4.33
N SER A 329 19.35 -12.17 3.34
CA SER A 329 20.34 -13.19 3.03
C SER A 329 21.57 -12.55 2.37
N ALA A 330 22.69 -13.23 2.21
CA ALA A 330 23.94 -12.72 1.67
C ALA A 330 24.56 -13.66 0.62
N GLY A 331 25.46 -13.13 -0.20
CA GLY A 331 26.23 -13.96 -1.16
C GLY A 331 25.42 -14.39 -2.39
N HIS A 332 24.66 -13.46 -3.02
CA HIS A 332 23.72 -13.77 -4.09
C HIS A 332 24.35 -13.78 -5.47
N ASP A 333 23.95 -14.77 -6.28
CA ASP A 333 24.11 -14.77 -7.75
C ASP A 333 22.85 -14.12 -8.36
N TRP A 334 22.86 -12.79 -8.51
CA TRP A 334 21.73 -12.03 -9.06
C TRP A 334 21.28 -12.51 -10.45
N PRO A 335 22.19 -12.84 -11.39
CA PRO A 335 21.79 -13.48 -12.64
C PRO A 335 21.03 -14.80 -12.46
N ALA A 336 21.46 -15.66 -11.55
CA ALA A 336 20.76 -16.93 -11.28
C ALA A 336 19.40 -16.70 -10.63
N LEU A 337 19.31 -15.84 -9.61
CA LEU A 337 18.04 -15.47 -8.95
C LEU A 337 17.04 -14.87 -9.95
N SER A 338 17.51 -13.96 -10.80
CA SER A 338 16.66 -13.32 -11.80
C SER A 338 16.12 -14.32 -12.82
N ARG A 339 16.97 -15.22 -13.33
CA ARG A 339 16.55 -16.29 -14.26
C ARG A 339 15.53 -17.23 -13.62
N ALA A 340 15.75 -17.65 -12.37
CA ALA A 340 14.84 -18.53 -11.65
C ALA A 340 13.46 -17.86 -11.47
N LEU A 341 13.42 -16.59 -11.03
CA LEU A 341 12.18 -15.84 -10.88
C LEU A 341 11.45 -15.68 -12.23
N GLN A 342 12.16 -15.35 -13.30
CA GLN A 342 11.58 -15.20 -14.64
C GLN A 342 11.01 -16.53 -15.17
N ALA A 343 11.70 -17.64 -14.96
CA ALA A 343 11.23 -18.96 -15.37
C ALA A 343 9.91 -19.35 -14.66
N ASP A 344 9.69 -18.87 -13.44
CA ASP A 344 8.52 -19.19 -12.64
C ASP A 344 7.36 -18.20 -12.79
N LEU A 345 7.48 -17.13 -13.62
CA LEU A 345 6.45 -16.09 -13.74
C LEU A 345 5.06 -16.64 -14.06
N GLY A 346 4.97 -17.70 -14.88
CA GLY A 346 3.69 -18.35 -15.18
C GLY A 346 3.04 -18.98 -13.94
N LEU A 347 3.83 -19.69 -13.14
CA LEU A 347 3.37 -20.29 -11.87
C LEU A 347 2.99 -19.22 -10.86
N LEU A 348 3.79 -18.17 -10.76
CA LEU A 348 3.53 -17.05 -9.85
C LEU A 348 2.30 -16.25 -10.26
N ALA A 349 2.02 -16.11 -11.56
CA ALA A 349 0.79 -15.49 -12.05
C ALA A 349 -0.45 -16.31 -11.65
N GLN A 350 -0.42 -17.64 -11.80
CA GLN A 350 -1.51 -18.49 -11.32
C GLN A 350 -1.68 -18.37 -9.80
N ARG A 351 -0.56 -18.40 -9.07
CA ARG A 351 -0.59 -18.23 -7.60
C ARG A 351 -1.19 -16.88 -7.19
N ALA A 352 -0.90 -15.80 -7.91
CA ALA A 352 -1.46 -14.49 -7.61
C ALA A 352 -2.99 -14.45 -7.79
N VAL A 353 -3.53 -15.19 -8.77
CA VAL A 353 -4.98 -15.34 -8.96
C VAL A 353 -5.60 -16.15 -7.81
N ASP A 354 -5.03 -17.30 -7.47
CA ASP A 354 -5.53 -18.15 -6.39
C ASP A 354 -5.49 -17.41 -5.04
N TRP A 355 -4.41 -16.66 -4.80
CA TRP A 355 -4.26 -15.85 -3.61
C TRP A 355 -5.33 -14.76 -3.51
N GLN A 356 -5.59 -14.04 -4.59
CA GLN A 356 -6.63 -13.01 -4.63
C GLN A 356 -8.00 -13.59 -4.29
N GLN A 357 -8.35 -14.77 -4.83
CA GLN A 357 -9.60 -15.46 -4.52
C GLN A 357 -9.69 -15.84 -3.04
N GLN A 358 -8.59 -16.35 -2.48
CA GLN A 358 -8.51 -16.69 -1.07
C GLN A 358 -8.70 -15.44 -0.19
N MET A 359 -8.01 -14.33 -0.50
CA MET A 359 -8.16 -13.09 0.28
C MET A 359 -9.57 -12.51 0.17
N GLN A 360 -10.19 -12.59 -0.99
CA GLN A 360 -11.56 -12.11 -1.19
C GLN A 360 -12.57 -12.85 -0.31
N SER A 361 -12.34 -14.12 0.03
CA SER A 361 -13.22 -14.90 0.89
C SER A 361 -13.26 -14.41 2.35
N HIS A 362 -12.28 -13.63 2.79
CA HIS A 362 -12.22 -13.07 4.16
C HIS A 362 -12.94 -11.72 4.31
N GLY A 363 -13.60 -11.24 3.24
CA GLY A 363 -14.20 -9.90 3.20
C GLY A 363 -13.18 -8.79 3.00
N ASP A 364 -13.63 -7.55 3.04
CA ASP A 364 -12.78 -6.37 2.92
C ASP A 364 -12.62 -5.63 4.25
N LEU A 365 -11.50 -4.92 4.38
CA LEU A 365 -11.13 -4.20 5.60
C LEU A 365 -12.20 -3.20 6.06
N ALA A 366 -12.79 -2.43 5.15
CA ALA A 366 -13.76 -1.39 5.49
C ALA A 366 -15.05 -1.99 6.04
N SER A 367 -15.57 -3.04 5.37
CA SER A 367 -16.76 -3.76 5.81
C SER A 367 -16.57 -4.42 7.17
N ASN A 368 -15.46 -5.15 7.36
CA ASN A 368 -15.15 -5.86 8.59
C ASN A 368 -14.93 -4.88 9.77
N LEU A 369 -14.30 -3.73 9.51
CA LEU A 369 -14.10 -2.67 10.50
C LEU A 369 -15.44 -2.07 10.94
N LEU A 370 -16.32 -1.75 10.01
CA LEU A 370 -17.64 -1.20 10.33
C LEU A 370 -18.55 -2.19 11.04
N GLU A 371 -18.48 -3.48 10.66
CA GLU A 371 -19.22 -4.54 11.36
C GLU A 371 -18.77 -4.63 12.82
N PHE A 372 -17.47 -4.65 13.06
CA PHE A 372 -16.93 -4.65 14.42
C PHE A 372 -17.30 -3.37 15.18
N ALA A 373 -17.17 -2.20 14.56
CA ALA A 373 -17.54 -0.94 15.21
C ALA A 373 -19.05 -0.89 15.56
N ARG A 374 -19.91 -1.50 14.74
CA ARG A 374 -21.34 -1.61 15.04
C ARG A 374 -21.60 -2.54 16.23
N SER A 375 -20.91 -3.68 16.33
CA SER A 375 -21.09 -4.60 17.45
C SER A 375 -20.80 -3.93 18.79
N LEU A 376 -19.77 -3.09 18.85
CA LEU A 376 -19.40 -2.31 20.06
C LEU A 376 -20.43 -1.21 20.44
N GLN A 377 -21.36 -0.87 19.57
CA GLN A 377 -22.41 0.13 19.88
C GLN A 377 -23.62 -0.47 20.57
N TYR A 378 -23.78 -1.78 20.57
CA TYR A 378 -24.91 -2.47 21.18
C TYR A 378 -24.58 -3.08 22.56
N ASP A 379 -23.29 -3.13 22.89
CA ASP A 379 -22.80 -3.52 24.23
C ASP A 379 -22.69 -2.28 25.15
#